data_616aabf53372085316ae241299a61509
#
_entry.id   616aabf53372085316ae241299a61509
#
_cell.length_a   1.000
_cell.length_b   1.000
_cell.length_c   1.000
_cell.angle_alpha   90.00
_cell.angle_beta   90.00
_cell.angle_gamma   90.00
#
_symmetry.space_group_name_H-M   'P 1'
#
loop_
_entity.id
_entity.type
_entity.pdbx_description
1 polymer ?
#
loop_
_entity_poly.entity_id
_entity_poly.type
_entity_poly.pdbx_seq_one_letter_code
_entity_poly.pdbx_strand_id
1 'polypeptide(L)'
;MAQHAPPARGARLGRAAGANGSGSTVSGVVLLLPGASRLSPGPVRPLARALARTGGRDGLVAHTVAHGAGSREKAARWAVEEAVRLYGDVPVCLAGYSAGGGAALREAGHDAVNSVLALAPWLPEAAREASPEPVKQLAGRHVLIVHGTNDARSDPESSFRLAARAKKANRSTCRFEVHSDGHGLRDHQAEVVALCVDFVLGSMFSGRYSRPVTDALAAPPPLGLRMPLASGFGRSLRG
;
A
#
# COMPACT_ATOMS: atom_id res chain seq x y z
N MET A 1 0.13 10.41 -28.26
CA MET A 1 -1.28 10.07 -27.98
C MET A 1 -1.28 8.75 -27.25
N ALA A 2 -1.43 8.78 -25.92
CA ALA A 2 -1.54 7.57 -25.12
C ALA A 2 -2.89 6.90 -25.42
N GLN A 3 -2.86 5.66 -25.92
CA GLN A 3 -4.06 4.86 -26.12
C GLN A 3 -4.67 4.54 -24.76
N HIS A 4 -5.84 5.09 -24.46
CA HIS A 4 -6.63 4.75 -23.28
C HIS A 4 -6.96 3.26 -23.37
N ALA A 5 -6.44 2.48 -22.43
CA ALA A 5 -6.91 1.11 -22.27
C ALA A 5 -8.41 1.14 -21.88
N PRO A 6 -9.26 0.31 -22.53
CA PRO A 6 -10.66 0.25 -22.16
C PRO A 6 -10.79 -0.13 -20.69
N PRO A 7 -11.77 0.45 -19.94
CA PRO A 7 -11.94 0.17 -18.53
C PRO A 7 -12.04 -1.35 -18.31
N ALA A 8 -11.24 -1.88 -17.39
CA ALA A 8 -11.35 -3.27 -16.97
C ALA A 8 -12.83 -3.50 -16.58
N ARG A 9 -13.50 -4.47 -17.20
CA ARG A 9 -14.95 -4.69 -17.04
C ARG A 9 -15.35 -4.61 -15.57
N GLY A 10 -16.10 -3.56 -15.17
CA GLY A 10 -16.58 -3.33 -13.82
C GLY A 10 -15.60 -2.70 -12.83
N ALA A 11 -14.42 -2.21 -13.27
CA ALA A 11 -13.55 -1.39 -12.42
C ALA A 11 -14.18 -0.01 -12.20
N ARG A 12 -14.14 0.48 -10.96
CA ARG A 12 -14.62 1.81 -10.60
C ARG A 12 -13.90 2.35 -9.36
N LEU A 13 -13.71 3.66 -9.29
CA LEU A 13 -13.33 4.34 -8.07
C LEU A 13 -14.56 4.49 -7.17
N GLY A 14 -14.43 4.13 -5.91
CA GLY A 14 -15.40 4.45 -4.88
C GLY A 14 -15.42 5.97 -4.61
N ARG A 15 -16.37 6.40 -3.78
CA ARG A 15 -16.45 7.82 -3.37
C ARG A 15 -15.12 8.28 -2.76
N ALA A 16 -14.67 9.46 -3.14
CA ALA A 16 -13.51 10.12 -2.56
C ALA A 16 -13.68 10.33 -1.05
N ALA A 17 -12.65 10.03 -0.29
CA ALA A 17 -12.56 10.34 1.13
C ALA A 17 -11.30 11.21 1.35
N GLY A 18 -11.42 12.35 2.04
CA GLY A 18 -10.30 13.27 2.28
C GLY A 18 -10.58 14.68 1.84
N ALA A 19 -9.72 15.33 1.07
CA ALA A 19 -9.83 16.70 0.61
C ALA A 19 -11.18 16.97 -0.11
N ASN A 20 -12.20 17.33 0.64
CA ASN A 20 -13.59 17.53 0.16
C ASN A 20 -14.08 18.96 0.37
N GLY A 21 -13.20 19.89 0.77
CA GLY A 21 -13.55 21.31 0.90
C GLY A 21 -13.71 21.96 -0.47
N SER A 22 -14.73 22.81 -0.65
CA SER A 22 -14.84 23.70 -1.81
C SER A 22 -13.55 24.53 -1.90
N GLY A 23 -12.71 24.28 -2.91
CA GLY A 23 -11.43 24.97 -3.10
C GLY A 23 -10.18 24.20 -2.62
N SER A 24 -10.28 23.01 -2.05
CA SER A 24 -9.11 22.22 -1.70
C SER A 24 -8.50 21.60 -2.96
N THR A 25 -7.26 21.98 -3.29
CA THR A 25 -6.48 21.34 -4.35
C THR A 25 -6.07 19.95 -3.90
N VAL A 26 -6.31 18.93 -4.74
CA VAL A 26 -5.81 17.59 -4.51
C VAL A 26 -4.31 17.57 -4.80
N SER A 27 -3.52 17.14 -3.84
CA SER A 27 -2.05 17.08 -3.90
C SER A 27 -1.50 15.66 -3.85
N GLY A 28 -2.36 14.67 -3.66
CA GLY A 28 -1.99 13.26 -3.67
C GLY A 28 -3.19 12.33 -3.59
N VAL A 29 -3.06 11.14 -4.19
CA VAL A 29 -4.14 10.15 -4.27
C VAL A 29 -3.71 8.80 -3.71
N VAL A 30 -4.52 8.22 -2.84
CA VAL A 30 -4.36 6.82 -2.39
C VAL A 30 -5.43 5.95 -3.02
N LEU A 31 -5.01 4.93 -3.74
CA LEU A 31 -5.87 3.93 -4.35
C LEU A 31 -5.85 2.65 -3.51
N LEU A 32 -6.94 2.39 -2.82
CA LEU A 32 -7.09 1.28 -1.89
C LEU A 32 -7.66 0.05 -2.61
N LEU A 33 -6.84 -0.99 -2.71
CA LEU A 33 -7.16 -2.26 -3.38
C LEU A 33 -7.57 -3.31 -2.32
N PRO A 34 -8.86 -3.65 -2.18
CA PRO A 34 -9.30 -4.63 -1.20
C PRO A 34 -8.89 -6.06 -1.58
N GLY A 35 -8.87 -6.94 -0.59
CA GLY A 35 -8.69 -8.37 -0.76
C GLY A 35 -9.85 -9.04 -1.52
N ALA A 36 -9.74 -10.37 -1.70
CA ALA A 36 -10.75 -11.15 -2.41
C ALA A 36 -12.06 -11.32 -1.64
N SER A 37 -11.99 -11.38 -0.32
CA SER A 37 -13.14 -11.67 0.53
C SER A 37 -13.85 -10.41 1.00
N ARG A 38 -15.15 -10.33 0.74
CA ARG A 38 -16.03 -9.30 1.31
C ARG A 38 -16.28 -9.50 2.81
N LEU A 39 -16.15 -10.74 3.29
CA LEU A 39 -16.34 -11.11 4.69
C LEU A 39 -15.13 -10.79 5.57
N SER A 40 -13.96 -10.60 4.96
CA SER A 40 -12.73 -10.22 5.66
C SER A 40 -12.07 -9.03 4.94
N PRO A 41 -12.62 -7.83 5.11
CA PRO A 41 -12.17 -6.63 4.38
C PRO A 41 -10.77 -6.14 4.81
N GLY A 42 -10.18 -6.74 5.84
CA GLY A 42 -8.89 -6.31 6.40
C GLY A 42 -8.90 -4.84 6.86
N PRO A 43 -7.75 -4.22 6.99
CA PRO A 43 -7.62 -2.85 7.48
C PRO A 43 -7.95 -1.75 6.45
N VAL A 44 -8.44 -2.10 5.24
CA VAL A 44 -8.65 -1.13 4.14
C VAL A 44 -9.59 0.01 4.52
N ARG A 45 -10.76 -0.30 5.12
CA ARG A 45 -11.72 0.74 5.53
C ARG A 45 -11.23 1.63 6.67
N PRO A 46 -10.67 1.07 7.77
CA PRO A 46 -10.04 1.87 8.82
C PRO A 46 -8.91 2.75 8.27
N LEU A 47 -8.07 2.23 7.37
CA LEU A 47 -7.01 2.99 6.72
C LEU A 47 -7.56 4.15 5.89
N ALA A 48 -8.58 3.91 5.04
CA ALA A 48 -9.21 4.97 4.26
C ALA A 48 -9.71 6.14 5.13
N ARG A 49 -10.37 5.81 6.26
CA ARG A 49 -10.87 6.81 7.21
C ARG A 49 -9.74 7.58 7.90
N ALA A 50 -8.66 6.88 8.26
CA ALA A 50 -7.52 7.50 8.92
C ALA A 50 -6.79 8.44 7.96
N LEU A 51 -6.52 8.01 6.73
CA LEU A 51 -5.90 8.84 5.68
C LEU A 51 -6.73 10.09 5.38
N ALA A 52 -8.06 9.94 5.24
CA ALA A 52 -8.96 11.07 5.00
C ALA A 52 -8.92 12.10 6.13
N ARG A 53 -8.87 11.65 7.39
CA ARG A 53 -8.82 12.55 8.56
C ARG A 53 -7.47 13.25 8.71
N THR A 54 -6.37 12.50 8.49
CA THR A 54 -5.03 13.02 8.79
C THR A 54 -4.46 13.79 7.60
N GLY A 55 -4.59 13.23 6.38
CA GLY A 55 -4.00 13.81 5.17
C GLY A 55 -4.93 14.74 4.39
N GLY A 56 -6.22 14.85 4.78
CA GLY A 56 -7.18 15.68 4.04
C GLY A 56 -6.82 17.16 4.01
N ARG A 57 -6.14 17.67 5.03
CA ARG A 57 -5.64 19.06 5.07
C ARG A 57 -4.47 19.29 4.12
N ASP A 58 -3.68 18.24 3.85
CA ASP A 58 -2.56 18.25 2.91
C ASP A 58 -3.00 17.98 1.47
N GLY A 59 -4.31 17.92 1.21
CA GLY A 59 -4.83 17.64 -0.11
C GLY A 59 -4.87 16.16 -0.47
N LEU A 60 -4.78 15.23 0.50
CA LEU A 60 -4.87 13.80 0.24
C LEU A 60 -6.31 13.36 -0.02
N VAL A 61 -6.48 12.60 -1.08
CA VAL A 61 -7.74 11.90 -1.41
C VAL A 61 -7.52 10.40 -1.46
N ALA A 62 -8.43 9.65 -0.84
CA ALA A 62 -8.41 8.19 -0.86
C ALA A 62 -9.63 7.62 -1.59
N HIS A 63 -9.40 6.71 -2.54
CA HIS A 63 -10.44 5.96 -3.24
C HIS A 63 -10.31 4.46 -3.00
N THR A 64 -11.41 3.79 -2.70
CA THR A 64 -11.43 2.33 -2.77
C THR A 64 -11.66 1.91 -4.21
N VAL A 65 -10.79 1.08 -4.74
CA VAL A 65 -10.91 0.53 -6.10
C VAL A 65 -11.77 -0.72 -6.06
N ALA A 66 -12.96 -0.65 -6.65
CA ALA A 66 -13.76 -1.82 -6.91
C ALA A 66 -13.30 -2.47 -8.21
N HIS A 67 -13.18 -3.80 -8.21
CA HIS A 67 -12.98 -4.60 -9.42
C HIS A 67 -14.23 -5.47 -9.64
N GLY A 68 -14.67 -5.58 -10.89
CA GLY A 68 -15.73 -6.52 -11.29
C GLY A 68 -15.18 -7.95 -11.42
N ALA A 69 -15.66 -8.68 -12.40
CA ALA A 69 -15.16 -10.02 -12.76
C ALA A 69 -13.74 -10.00 -13.39
N GLY A 70 -13.14 -8.83 -13.57
CA GLY A 70 -11.81 -8.68 -14.17
C GLY A 70 -10.65 -8.89 -13.19
N SER A 71 -9.43 -8.89 -13.72
CA SER A 71 -8.19 -8.96 -12.95
C SER A 71 -8.01 -7.72 -12.06
N ARG A 72 -7.50 -7.93 -10.85
CA ARG A 72 -7.17 -6.84 -9.90
C ARG A 72 -6.03 -5.98 -10.42
N GLU A 73 -5.08 -6.58 -11.09
CA GLU A 73 -3.97 -5.89 -11.73
C GLU A 73 -4.48 -4.90 -12.78
N LYS A 74 -5.37 -5.36 -13.67
CA LYS A 74 -6.01 -4.47 -14.66
C LYS A 74 -6.82 -3.36 -14.00
N ALA A 75 -7.52 -3.65 -12.90
CA ALA A 75 -8.26 -2.66 -12.15
C ALA A 75 -7.34 -1.66 -11.45
N ALA A 76 -6.21 -2.10 -10.91
CA ALA A 76 -5.21 -1.23 -10.30
C ALA A 76 -4.59 -0.28 -11.34
N ARG A 77 -4.17 -0.79 -12.49
CA ARG A 77 -3.63 0.02 -13.59
C ARG A 77 -4.63 1.05 -14.06
N TRP A 78 -5.84 0.62 -14.38
CA TRP A 78 -6.93 1.52 -14.76
C TRP A 78 -7.19 2.60 -13.69
N ALA A 79 -7.16 2.24 -12.40
CA ALA A 79 -7.40 3.20 -11.33
C ALA A 79 -6.30 4.28 -11.24
N VAL A 80 -5.05 3.94 -11.54
CA VAL A 80 -3.95 4.92 -11.63
C VAL A 80 -4.18 5.87 -12.81
N GLU A 81 -4.49 5.35 -14.00
CA GLU A 81 -4.80 6.15 -15.18
C GLU A 81 -6.00 7.08 -14.93
N GLU A 82 -7.04 6.57 -14.27
CA GLU A 82 -8.22 7.35 -13.92
C GLU A 82 -7.92 8.42 -12.85
N ALA A 83 -7.05 8.14 -11.88
CA ALA A 83 -6.62 9.14 -10.90
C ALA A 83 -5.85 10.28 -11.58
N VAL A 84 -4.93 9.97 -12.51
CA VAL A 84 -4.23 10.98 -13.32
C VAL A 84 -5.22 11.80 -14.16
N ARG A 85 -6.22 11.16 -14.76
CA ARG A 85 -7.25 11.86 -15.53
C ARG A 85 -8.08 12.82 -14.67
N LEU A 86 -8.41 12.46 -13.44
CA LEU A 86 -9.25 13.23 -12.52
C LEU A 86 -8.51 14.34 -11.80
N TYR A 87 -7.26 14.08 -11.41
CA TYR A 87 -6.52 14.95 -10.49
C TYR A 87 -5.24 15.54 -11.09
N GLY A 88 -4.88 15.14 -12.33
CA GLY A 88 -3.66 15.60 -12.97
C GLY A 88 -2.42 14.87 -12.48
N ASP A 89 -1.27 15.53 -12.63
CA ASP A 89 0.06 15.00 -12.27
C ASP A 89 0.30 15.16 -10.76
N VAL A 90 -0.34 14.28 -9.98
CA VAL A 90 -0.16 14.20 -8.53
C VAL A 90 0.37 12.82 -8.13
N PRO A 91 1.17 12.71 -7.06
CA PRO A 91 1.68 11.42 -6.61
C PRO A 91 0.55 10.47 -6.23
N VAL A 92 0.65 9.22 -6.67
CA VAL A 92 -0.29 8.15 -6.36
C VAL A 92 0.35 7.11 -5.45
N CYS A 93 -0.35 6.73 -4.38
CA CYS A 93 -0.03 5.57 -3.57
C CYS A 93 -0.97 4.40 -3.92
N LEU A 94 -0.41 3.26 -4.33
CA LEU A 94 -1.15 2.00 -4.42
C LEU A 94 -1.11 1.29 -3.06
N ALA A 95 -2.24 1.23 -2.36
CA ALA A 95 -2.36 0.59 -1.07
C ALA A 95 -3.27 -0.66 -1.18
N GLY A 96 -2.73 -1.84 -0.96
CA GLY A 96 -3.50 -3.07 -1.14
C GLY A 96 -3.45 -4.03 0.05
N TYR A 97 -4.53 -4.80 0.21
CA TYR A 97 -4.63 -5.85 1.21
C TYR A 97 -4.81 -7.22 0.54
N SER A 98 -4.10 -8.25 1.01
CA SER A 98 -4.18 -9.62 0.52
C SER A 98 -3.93 -9.68 -0.99
N ALA A 99 -4.86 -10.18 -1.80
CA ALA A 99 -4.76 -10.19 -3.27
C ALA A 99 -4.65 -8.77 -3.85
N GLY A 100 -5.25 -7.75 -3.21
CA GLY A 100 -5.05 -6.34 -3.56
C GLY A 100 -3.62 -5.87 -3.29
N GLY A 101 -2.97 -6.39 -2.24
CA GLY A 101 -1.57 -6.12 -1.92
C GLY A 101 -0.62 -6.68 -2.97
N GLY A 102 -0.88 -7.90 -3.44
CA GLY A 102 -0.15 -8.50 -4.57
C GLY A 102 -0.31 -7.67 -5.86
N ALA A 103 -1.54 -7.23 -6.17
CA ALA A 103 -1.80 -6.38 -7.33
C ALA A 103 -1.09 -5.02 -7.23
N ALA A 104 -1.10 -4.38 -6.04
CA ALA A 104 -0.39 -3.12 -5.82
C ALA A 104 1.13 -3.24 -6.10
N LEU A 105 1.74 -4.33 -5.63
CA LEU A 105 3.16 -4.61 -5.87
C LEU A 105 3.48 -4.83 -7.35
N ARG A 106 2.59 -5.50 -8.11
CA ARG A 106 2.79 -5.78 -9.54
C ARG A 106 2.59 -4.56 -10.42
N GLU A 107 1.62 -3.70 -10.09
CA GLU A 107 1.23 -2.56 -10.91
C GLU A 107 1.91 -1.24 -10.52
N ALA A 108 2.97 -1.30 -9.71
CA ALA A 108 3.73 -0.14 -9.26
C ALA A 108 4.53 0.60 -10.35
N GLY A 109 4.60 0.04 -11.56
CA GLY A 109 5.48 0.56 -12.63
C GLY A 109 4.99 1.82 -13.35
N HIS A 110 3.76 2.28 -13.10
CA HIS A 110 3.24 3.51 -13.71
C HIS A 110 3.93 4.75 -13.12
N ASP A 111 4.28 5.73 -13.96
CA ASP A 111 5.07 6.90 -13.55
C ASP A 111 4.45 7.73 -12.44
N ALA A 112 3.13 7.85 -12.40
CA ALA A 112 2.41 8.53 -11.34
C ALA A 112 2.48 7.81 -9.99
N VAL A 113 2.86 6.51 -9.94
CA VAL A 113 2.96 5.76 -8.69
C VAL A 113 4.23 6.16 -7.95
N ASN A 114 4.07 6.89 -6.87
CA ASN A 114 5.14 7.31 -5.96
C ASN A 114 5.44 6.26 -4.90
N SER A 115 4.40 5.61 -4.37
CA SER A 115 4.55 4.70 -3.24
C SER A 115 3.60 3.49 -3.31
N VAL A 116 4.03 2.40 -2.66
CA VAL A 116 3.29 1.14 -2.56
C VAL A 116 3.19 0.71 -1.11
N LEU A 117 1.99 0.41 -0.68
CA LEU A 117 1.67 -0.14 0.62
C LEU A 117 1.00 -1.51 0.45
N ALA A 118 1.63 -2.58 0.90
CA ALA A 118 1.12 -3.94 0.79
C ALA A 118 0.88 -4.57 2.17
N LEU A 119 -0.38 -4.85 2.48
CA LEU A 119 -0.84 -5.41 3.76
C LEU A 119 -1.16 -6.89 3.59
N ALA A 120 -0.48 -7.77 4.31
CA ALA A 120 -0.59 -9.22 4.21
C ALA A 120 -0.70 -9.68 2.72
N PRO A 121 0.23 -9.28 1.83
CA PRO A 121 0.05 -9.48 0.40
C PRO A 121 -0.02 -10.97 0.07
N TRP A 122 -1.03 -11.34 -0.72
CA TRP A 122 -1.10 -12.68 -1.28
C TRP A 122 -0.20 -12.77 -2.52
N LEU A 123 0.78 -13.65 -2.46
CA LEU A 123 1.73 -13.94 -3.52
C LEU A 123 1.57 -15.40 -3.94
N PRO A 124 1.38 -15.70 -5.24
CA PRO A 124 1.17 -17.08 -5.72
C PRO A 124 2.34 -18.00 -5.35
N GLU A 125 2.03 -19.26 -5.03
CA GLU A 125 3.05 -20.26 -4.69
C GLU A 125 4.01 -20.58 -5.84
N ALA A 126 3.52 -20.58 -7.08
CA ALA A 126 4.35 -20.76 -8.27
C ALA A 126 5.47 -19.70 -8.39
N ALA A 127 5.32 -18.56 -7.73
CA ALA A 127 6.36 -17.53 -7.64
C ALA A 127 7.49 -17.87 -6.66
N ARG A 128 7.43 -19.00 -5.96
CA ARG A 128 8.41 -19.32 -4.91
C ARG A 128 9.75 -19.79 -5.45
N GLU A 129 9.80 -20.61 -6.50
CA GLU A 129 11.03 -21.26 -6.95
C GLU A 129 11.35 -21.05 -8.43
N ALA A 130 10.40 -21.26 -9.34
CA ALA A 130 10.66 -21.23 -10.78
C ALA A 130 10.54 -19.83 -11.42
N SER A 131 9.70 -18.95 -10.87
CA SER A 131 9.47 -17.59 -11.40
C SER A 131 9.14 -16.64 -10.26
N PRO A 132 10.14 -16.06 -9.58
CA PRO A 132 9.89 -15.18 -8.46
C PRO A 132 9.16 -13.90 -8.90
N GLU A 133 8.28 -13.39 -8.04
CA GLU A 133 7.57 -12.12 -8.27
C GLU A 133 8.54 -11.02 -8.73
N PRO A 134 8.24 -10.30 -9.79
CA PRO A 134 9.11 -9.25 -10.28
C PRO A 134 9.25 -8.11 -9.25
N VAL A 135 10.39 -7.42 -9.26
CA VAL A 135 10.67 -6.28 -8.38
C VAL A 135 11.13 -5.03 -9.15
N LYS A 136 11.35 -5.14 -10.45
CA LYS A 136 11.82 -4.02 -11.29
C LYS A 136 10.86 -2.83 -11.26
N GLN A 137 9.56 -3.09 -11.25
CA GLN A 137 8.51 -2.07 -11.19
C GLN A 137 8.48 -1.30 -9.85
N LEU A 138 9.16 -1.80 -8.83
CA LEU A 138 9.30 -1.13 -7.53
C LEU A 138 10.49 -0.14 -7.49
N ALA A 139 11.33 -0.13 -8.52
CA ALA A 139 12.49 0.77 -8.57
C ALA A 139 12.03 2.24 -8.51
N GLY A 140 12.67 3.02 -7.64
CA GLY A 140 12.33 4.44 -7.43
C GLY A 140 11.03 4.70 -6.65
N ARG A 141 10.34 3.66 -6.17
CA ARG A 141 9.10 3.81 -5.38
C ARG A 141 9.39 3.66 -3.88
N HIS A 142 8.65 4.37 -3.03
CA HIS A 142 8.65 4.06 -1.61
C HIS A 142 7.79 2.81 -1.37
N VAL A 143 8.34 1.80 -0.69
CA VAL A 143 7.64 0.51 -0.51
C VAL A 143 7.57 0.14 0.96
N LEU A 144 6.35 -0.05 1.47
CA LEU A 144 6.09 -0.62 2.78
C LEU A 144 5.30 -1.93 2.63
N ILE A 145 5.81 -2.99 3.23
CA ILE A 145 5.09 -4.25 3.40
C ILE A 145 4.82 -4.48 4.87
N VAL A 146 3.60 -4.85 5.23
CA VAL A 146 3.21 -5.22 6.61
C VAL A 146 2.62 -6.62 6.59
N HIS A 147 3.11 -7.52 7.45
CA HIS A 147 2.65 -8.91 7.46
C HIS A 147 2.54 -9.44 8.90
N GLY A 148 1.44 -10.13 9.20
CA GLY A 148 1.26 -10.83 10.47
C GLY A 148 2.10 -12.11 10.52
N THR A 149 2.78 -12.37 11.64
CA THR A 149 3.66 -13.55 11.76
C THR A 149 2.90 -14.87 11.80
N ASN A 150 1.62 -14.85 12.19
CA ASN A 150 0.74 -16.02 12.26
C ASN A 150 -0.24 -16.09 11.07
N ASP A 151 0.12 -15.48 9.93
CA ASP A 151 -0.71 -15.54 8.72
C ASP A 151 -0.66 -16.93 8.09
N ALA A 152 -1.76 -17.69 8.23
CA ALA A 152 -1.93 -19.03 7.67
C ALA A 152 -2.49 -19.03 6.24
N ARG A 153 -2.84 -17.87 5.67
CA ARG A 153 -3.40 -17.74 4.31
C ARG A 153 -2.37 -17.28 3.28
N SER A 154 -1.47 -16.42 3.70
CA SER A 154 -0.39 -15.89 2.87
C SER A 154 0.90 -16.05 3.67
N ASP A 155 1.83 -16.85 3.15
CA ASP A 155 3.11 -17.10 3.82
C ASP A 155 3.89 -15.80 4.05
N PRO A 156 4.13 -15.38 5.32
CA PRO A 156 4.91 -14.18 5.62
C PRO A 156 6.33 -14.21 5.05
N GLU A 157 6.90 -15.41 4.92
CA GLU A 157 8.25 -15.59 4.36
C GLU A 157 8.29 -15.27 2.86
N SER A 158 7.20 -15.47 2.14
CA SER A 158 7.10 -15.06 0.73
C SER A 158 7.21 -13.55 0.56
N SER A 159 6.55 -12.77 1.44
CA SER A 159 6.67 -11.31 1.43
C SER A 159 8.04 -10.82 1.88
N PHE A 160 8.69 -11.53 2.80
CA PHE A 160 10.06 -11.24 3.21
C PHE A 160 11.04 -11.46 2.03
N ARG A 161 10.97 -12.61 1.34
CA ARG A 161 11.81 -12.89 0.16
C ARG A 161 11.63 -11.84 -0.93
N LEU A 162 10.39 -11.41 -1.19
CA LEU A 162 10.12 -10.33 -2.15
C LEU A 162 10.76 -9.02 -1.68
N ALA A 163 10.53 -8.62 -0.43
CA ALA A 163 11.11 -7.41 0.15
C ALA A 163 12.64 -7.41 0.11
N ALA A 164 13.27 -8.56 0.37
CA ALA A 164 14.73 -8.71 0.32
C ALA A 164 15.28 -8.48 -1.09
N ARG A 165 14.60 -8.99 -2.12
CA ARG A 165 14.99 -8.73 -3.52
C ARG A 165 14.72 -7.27 -3.90
N ALA A 166 13.57 -6.73 -3.51
CA ALA A 166 13.22 -5.34 -3.79
C ALA A 166 14.22 -4.37 -3.15
N LYS A 167 14.62 -4.58 -1.88
CA LYS A 167 15.55 -3.70 -1.18
C LYS A 167 16.95 -3.68 -1.78
N LYS A 168 17.40 -4.76 -2.42
CA LYS A 168 18.67 -4.77 -3.17
C LYS A 168 18.69 -3.81 -4.34
N ALA A 169 17.54 -3.66 -5.01
CA ALA A 169 17.37 -2.76 -6.16
C ALA A 169 16.84 -1.37 -5.78
N ASN A 170 16.16 -1.26 -4.63
CA ASN A 170 15.49 -0.05 -4.17
C ASN A 170 15.59 0.09 -2.65
N ARG A 171 16.47 0.96 -2.19
CA ARG A 171 16.69 1.22 -0.74
C ARG A 171 15.46 1.73 -0.01
N SER A 172 14.53 2.39 -0.72
CA SER A 172 13.28 2.91 -0.17
C SER A 172 12.23 1.80 0.07
N THR A 173 12.68 0.59 0.41
CA THR A 173 11.84 -0.56 0.75
C THR A 173 12.02 -0.91 2.22
N CYS A 174 10.92 -1.04 2.97
CA CYS A 174 10.92 -1.55 4.34
C CYS A 174 9.77 -2.55 4.54
N ARG A 175 9.89 -3.38 5.57
CA ARG A 175 8.87 -4.36 5.92
C ARG A 175 8.74 -4.47 7.44
N PHE A 176 7.50 -4.53 7.92
CA PHE A 176 7.17 -4.72 9.33
C PHE A 176 6.46 -6.05 9.57
N GLU A 177 6.78 -6.67 10.68
CA GLU A 177 6.14 -7.87 11.20
C GLU A 177 5.21 -7.49 12.34
N VAL A 178 3.96 -7.99 12.26
CA VAL A 178 2.97 -7.84 13.33
C VAL A 178 2.92 -9.15 14.07
N HIS A 179 3.63 -9.21 15.21
CA HIS A 179 3.74 -10.43 15.99
C HIS A 179 2.38 -10.93 16.49
N SER A 180 2.19 -12.25 16.47
CA SER A 180 0.97 -12.94 16.88
C SER A 180 -0.29 -12.59 16.09
N ASP A 181 -0.24 -11.70 15.12
CA ASP A 181 -1.38 -11.36 14.27
C ASP A 181 -1.44 -12.26 13.03
N GLY A 182 -2.64 -12.52 12.57
CA GLY A 182 -2.90 -13.33 11.38
C GLY A 182 -3.16 -12.49 10.13
N HIS A 183 -3.72 -13.12 9.09
CA HIS A 183 -4.01 -12.49 7.79
C HIS A 183 -4.80 -11.18 7.90
N GLY A 184 -5.74 -11.09 8.83
CA GLY A 184 -6.63 -9.95 8.99
C GLY A 184 -5.99 -8.70 9.59
N LEU A 185 -4.83 -8.81 10.22
CA LEU A 185 -4.15 -7.73 10.95
C LEU A 185 -5.10 -7.02 11.93
N ARG A 186 -5.86 -7.82 12.72
CA ARG A 186 -6.97 -7.32 13.54
C ARG A 186 -6.57 -6.96 14.95
N ASP A 187 -5.67 -7.75 15.52
CA ASP A 187 -5.29 -7.62 16.94
C ASP A 187 -4.47 -6.34 17.17
N HIS A 188 -3.74 -5.90 16.16
CA HIS A 188 -2.94 -4.68 16.16
C HIS A 188 -3.38 -3.67 15.09
N GLN A 189 -4.69 -3.66 14.76
CA GLN A 189 -5.20 -2.86 13.64
C GLN A 189 -4.92 -1.36 13.81
N ALA A 190 -4.96 -0.84 15.02
CA ALA A 190 -4.71 0.58 15.29
C ALA A 190 -3.26 0.97 14.96
N GLU A 191 -2.30 0.14 15.38
CA GLU A 191 -0.88 0.31 15.13
C GLU A 191 -0.54 0.16 13.65
N VAL A 192 -1.13 -0.85 12.98
CA VAL A 192 -0.99 -1.06 11.54
C VAL A 192 -1.49 0.15 10.77
N VAL A 193 -2.68 0.67 11.11
CA VAL A 193 -3.24 1.87 10.45
C VAL A 193 -2.36 3.09 10.71
N ALA A 194 -1.86 3.28 11.92
CA ALA A 194 -0.98 4.40 12.25
C ALA A 194 0.34 4.35 11.46
N LEU A 195 0.96 3.16 11.36
CA LEU A 195 2.16 2.92 10.55
C LEU A 195 1.91 3.24 9.07
N CYS A 196 0.78 2.79 8.54
CA CYS A 196 0.42 3.05 7.14
C CYS A 196 0.20 4.54 6.86
N VAL A 197 -0.46 5.26 7.77
CA VAL A 197 -0.67 6.71 7.66
C VAL A 197 0.66 7.46 7.69
N ASP A 198 1.54 7.14 8.66
CA ASP A 198 2.89 7.73 8.75
C ASP A 198 3.67 7.52 7.45
N PHE A 199 3.68 6.30 6.94
CA PHE A 199 4.36 5.97 5.69
C PHE A 199 3.79 6.73 4.48
N VAL A 200 2.47 6.75 4.32
CA VAL A 200 1.82 7.42 3.17
C VAL A 200 2.09 8.91 3.21
N LEU A 201 1.89 9.57 4.35
CA LEU A 201 2.13 11.01 4.46
C LEU A 201 3.60 11.36 4.32
N GLY A 202 4.48 10.54 4.87
CA GLY A 202 5.92 10.70 4.71
C GLY A 202 6.37 10.58 3.26
N SER A 203 5.90 9.56 2.54
CA SER A 203 6.30 9.30 1.16
C SER A 203 5.72 10.30 0.16
N MET A 204 4.54 10.84 0.41
CA MET A 204 3.83 11.69 -0.55
C MET A 204 4.02 13.19 -0.33
N PHE A 205 4.26 13.64 0.91
CA PHE A 205 4.27 15.05 1.24
C PHE A 205 5.52 15.52 1.97
N SER A 206 5.77 14.98 3.17
CA SER A 206 6.76 15.58 4.08
C SER A 206 8.21 15.12 3.84
N GLY A 207 8.40 13.97 3.20
CA GLY A 207 9.69 13.29 3.16
C GLY A 207 10.19 12.83 4.54
N ARG A 208 9.37 12.95 5.58
CA ARG A 208 9.70 12.62 6.98
C ARG A 208 8.84 11.46 7.44
N TYR A 209 9.46 10.55 8.14
CA TYR A 209 8.81 9.38 8.74
C TYR A 209 9.07 9.36 10.24
N SER A 210 8.24 8.63 10.97
CA SER A 210 8.55 8.27 12.34
C SER A 210 9.89 7.54 12.44
N ARG A 211 10.52 7.58 13.61
CA ARG A 211 11.81 6.93 13.82
C ARG A 211 11.80 5.44 13.42
N PRO A 212 10.80 4.60 13.79
CA PRO A 212 10.80 3.20 13.39
C PRO A 212 10.81 2.99 11.86
N VAL A 213 10.08 3.82 11.10
CA VAL A 213 10.07 3.74 9.63
C VAL A 213 11.40 4.22 9.05
N THR A 214 11.98 5.30 9.59
CA THR A 214 13.31 5.79 9.20
C THR A 214 14.38 4.73 9.44
N ASP A 215 14.38 4.11 10.63
CA ASP A 215 15.32 3.06 10.99
C ASP A 215 15.17 1.82 10.08
N ALA A 216 13.92 1.42 9.75
CA ALA A 216 13.64 0.32 8.83
C ALA A 216 14.13 0.60 7.40
N LEU A 217 13.97 1.83 6.93
CA LEU A 217 14.47 2.24 5.61
C LEU A 217 16.01 2.27 5.57
N ALA A 218 16.66 2.72 6.63
CA ALA A 218 18.11 2.83 6.73
C ALA A 218 18.79 1.47 6.94
N ALA A 219 18.16 0.56 7.68
CA ALA A 219 18.76 -0.72 8.05
C ALA A 219 18.92 -1.67 6.84
N PRO A 220 20.06 -2.38 6.74
CA PRO A 220 20.25 -3.39 5.71
C PRO A 220 19.39 -4.63 5.98
N PRO A 221 19.12 -5.47 4.95
CA PRO A 221 18.52 -6.80 5.19
C PRO A 221 19.39 -7.66 6.10
N PRO A 222 18.81 -8.49 7.01
CA PRO A 222 17.35 -8.68 7.18
C PRO A 222 16.72 -7.66 8.13
N LEU A 223 17.48 -6.83 8.85
CA LEU A 223 17.00 -5.99 9.95
C LEU A 223 15.85 -5.05 9.52
N GLY A 224 16.03 -4.28 8.47
CA GLY A 224 14.99 -3.36 7.96
C GLY A 224 13.77 -4.05 7.31
N LEU A 225 13.75 -5.39 7.29
CA LEU A 225 12.69 -6.19 6.67
C LEU A 225 12.01 -7.18 7.63
N ARG A 226 12.51 -7.24 8.88
CA ARG A 226 11.90 -7.96 10.00
C ARG A 226 11.67 -7.04 11.19
N MET A 227 11.33 -5.78 10.91
CA MET A 227 11.05 -4.79 11.95
C MET A 227 9.77 -5.17 12.71
N PRO A 228 9.82 -5.35 14.02
CA PRO A 228 8.62 -5.58 14.78
C PRO A 228 7.78 -4.31 14.86
N LEU A 229 6.47 -4.43 14.62
CA LEU A 229 5.56 -3.34 14.89
C LEU A 229 5.33 -3.25 16.40
N ALA A 230 5.79 -2.16 17.02
CA ALA A 230 5.67 -1.97 18.46
C ALA A 230 4.21 -1.79 18.88
N SER A 231 3.81 -2.43 19.97
CA SER A 231 2.52 -2.18 20.62
C SER A 231 2.41 -0.70 21.01
N GLY A 232 1.28 -0.10 20.70
CA GLY A 232 1.06 1.32 20.96
C GLY A 232 1.70 2.26 19.93
N PHE A 233 2.24 1.76 18.81
CA PHE A 233 2.68 2.59 17.70
C PHE A 233 1.58 3.59 17.31
N GLY A 234 1.94 4.84 17.09
CA GLY A 234 1.02 5.91 16.74
C GLY A 234 0.42 6.65 17.93
N ARG A 235 0.59 6.20 19.17
CA ARG A 235 0.16 6.98 20.36
C ARG A 235 1.01 8.23 20.54
N SER A 236 2.30 8.12 20.30
CA SER A 236 3.26 9.23 20.37
C SER A 236 3.26 10.17 19.14
N LEU A 237 2.59 9.78 18.05
CA LEU A 237 2.48 10.59 16.84
C LEU A 237 1.33 11.61 16.90
N ARG A 238 0.59 11.65 18.02
CA ARG A 238 -0.56 12.54 18.24
C ARG A 238 -0.26 13.73 19.13
N GLY A 239 1.03 13.96 19.43
CA GLY A 239 1.52 15.11 20.18
C GLY A 239 1.81 16.32 19.31
#